data_751a43cf921c23f725552be70eefa62f
#
_entry.id   751a43cf921c23f725552be70eefa62f
#
_cell.length_a   1.000
_cell.length_b   1.000
_cell.length_c   1.000
_cell.angle_alpha   90.00
_cell.angle_beta   90.00
_cell.angle_gamma   90.00
#
_symmetry.space_group_name_H-M   'P 1'
#
loop_
_entity.id
_entity.type
_entity.pdbx_description
1 polymer ?
#
loop_
_entity_poly.entity_id
_entity_poly.type
_entity_poly.pdbx_seq_one_letter_code
_entity_poly.pdbx_strand_id
1 'polypeptide(L)'
;MKLSWDDAAKCWKREDHGNIMLAFQYGKEGAYQPRSFEDAFFSENKEFITSNTFSSLDPECVEKFQEDNNPYELAQKGVNGKSSLGIEILLNGNTETNPNFGHWNIPTYIKEGLLWLRKD
;
A
#
# COMPACT_ATOMS: atom_id res chain seq x y z
N MET A 1 -18.65 20.39 -0.17
CA MET A 1 -17.91 19.77 -1.28
C MET A 1 -18.55 18.45 -1.64
N LYS A 2 -18.90 18.28 -2.88
CA LYS A 2 -19.53 17.05 -3.36
C LYS A 2 -18.48 16.17 -4.04
N LEU A 3 -18.40 14.90 -3.65
CA LEU A 3 -17.48 13.93 -4.21
C LEU A 3 -18.28 12.84 -4.93
N SER A 4 -17.75 12.37 -6.06
CA SER A 4 -18.25 11.21 -6.77
C SER A 4 -17.13 10.22 -7.04
N TRP A 5 -17.49 8.94 -7.06
CA TRP A 5 -16.53 7.89 -7.41
C TRP A 5 -16.39 7.84 -8.94
N ASP A 6 -15.15 7.90 -9.41
CA ASP A 6 -14.80 7.71 -10.82
C ASP A 6 -14.27 6.29 -11.00
N ASP A 7 -15.07 5.42 -11.60
CA ASP A 7 -14.68 4.01 -11.76
C ASP A 7 -13.54 3.81 -12.77
N ALA A 8 -13.44 4.68 -13.76
CA ALA A 8 -12.34 4.61 -14.73
C ALA A 8 -11.00 5.00 -14.12
N ALA A 9 -10.99 6.06 -13.30
CA ALA A 9 -9.79 6.51 -12.60
C ALA A 9 -9.55 5.82 -11.26
N LYS A 10 -10.54 5.03 -10.77
CA LYS A 10 -10.51 4.34 -9.47
C LYS A 10 -10.21 5.28 -8.31
N CYS A 11 -10.89 6.42 -8.26
CA CYS A 11 -10.67 7.44 -7.26
C CYS A 11 -11.93 8.28 -7.01
N TRP A 12 -11.92 9.00 -5.90
CA TRP A 12 -12.94 9.98 -5.60
C TRP A 12 -12.56 11.32 -6.22
N LYS A 13 -13.46 11.93 -6.94
CA LYS A 13 -13.28 13.23 -7.57
C LYS A 13 -14.25 14.25 -7.01
N ARG A 14 -13.82 15.50 -6.99
CA ARG A 14 -14.69 16.63 -6.74
C ARG A 14 -15.51 16.92 -7.99
N GLU A 15 -16.84 16.90 -7.85
CA GLU A 15 -17.74 17.07 -9.02
C GLU A 15 -17.74 18.49 -9.59
N ASP A 16 -17.55 19.47 -8.73
CA ASP A 16 -17.68 20.88 -9.11
C ASP A 16 -16.40 21.47 -9.73
N HIS A 17 -15.26 20.86 -9.49
CA HIS A 17 -13.97 21.27 -10.06
C HIS A 17 -13.12 20.05 -10.42
N GLY A 18 -12.90 19.82 -11.70
CA GLY A 18 -12.11 18.68 -12.19
C GLY A 18 -10.63 18.73 -11.89
N ASN A 19 -10.12 19.77 -11.22
CA ASN A 19 -8.72 19.94 -10.88
C ASN A 19 -8.33 19.49 -9.45
N ILE A 20 -9.27 18.92 -8.70
CA ILE A 20 -9.03 18.38 -7.37
C ILE A 20 -9.47 16.93 -7.32
N MET A 21 -8.60 16.08 -6.80
CA MET A 21 -8.84 14.65 -6.59
C MET A 21 -8.45 14.26 -5.17
N LEU A 22 -9.23 13.36 -4.57
CA LEU A 22 -8.87 12.72 -3.31
C LEU A 22 -8.41 11.29 -3.57
N ALA A 23 -7.22 10.95 -3.10
CA ALA A 23 -6.71 9.59 -3.09
C ALA A 23 -6.56 9.14 -1.64
N PHE A 24 -7.20 8.03 -1.27
CA PHE A 24 -7.14 7.49 0.09
C PHE A 24 -7.30 5.98 0.07
N GLN A 25 -7.04 5.34 1.20
CA GLN A 25 -7.14 3.89 1.31
C GLN A 25 -8.57 3.44 1.03
N TYR A 26 -8.75 2.80 -0.13
CA TYR A 26 -10.03 2.29 -0.57
C TYR A 26 -9.83 1.00 -1.36
N GLY A 27 -10.61 -0.02 -1.04
CA GLY A 27 -10.66 -1.26 -1.79
C GLY A 27 -12.01 -1.40 -2.51
N LYS A 28 -12.05 -2.21 -3.55
CA LYS A 28 -13.30 -2.55 -4.24
C LYS A 28 -14.21 -3.32 -3.31
N GLU A 29 -15.52 -3.22 -3.54
CA GLU A 29 -16.50 -4.04 -2.84
C GLU A 29 -16.15 -5.53 -2.94
N GLY A 30 -16.16 -6.23 -1.81
CA GLY A 30 -15.76 -7.64 -1.72
C GLY A 30 -14.26 -7.90 -1.63
N ALA A 31 -13.41 -6.87 -1.79
CA ALA A 31 -11.97 -6.97 -1.62
C ALA A 31 -11.54 -6.42 -0.25
N TYR A 32 -10.25 -6.56 0.06
CA TYR A 32 -9.70 -6.02 1.29
C TYR A 32 -9.85 -4.49 1.35
N GLN A 33 -10.36 -3.98 2.47
CA GLN A 33 -10.55 -2.54 2.69
C GLN A 33 -9.46 -2.01 3.63
N PRO A 34 -8.37 -1.39 3.10
CA PRO A 34 -7.27 -0.93 3.95
C PRO A 34 -7.67 0.27 4.81
N ARG A 35 -7.05 0.37 5.99
CA ARG A 35 -7.30 1.43 6.98
C ARG A 35 -6.10 2.33 7.21
N SER A 36 -4.92 1.90 6.76
CA SER A 36 -3.67 2.64 6.87
C SER A 36 -2.80 2.39 5.64
N PHE A 37 -1.69 3.14 5.52
CA PHE A 37 -0.69 2.86 4.50
C PHE A 37 -0.10 1.46 4.67
N GLU A 38 0.22 1.09 5.90
CA GLU A 38 0.91 -0.17 6.18
C GLU A 38 0.06 -1.37 5.78
N ASP A 39 -1.19 -1.42 6.16
CA ASP A 39 -2.03 -2.57 5.79
C ASP A 39 -2.40 -2.57 4.30
N ALA A 40 -2.51 -1.39 3.67
CA ALA A 40 -2.66 -1.30 2.22
C ALA A 40 -1.42 -1.88 1.51
N PHE A 41 -0.22 -1.50 1.97
CA PHE A 41 1.03 -2.00 1.43
C PHE A 41 1.14 -3.52 1.61
N PHE A 42 0.86 -4.02 2.80
CA PHE A 42 0.94 -5.46 3.10
C PHE A 42 -0.05 -6.28 2.26
N SER A 43 -1.26 -5.77 2.05
CA SER A 43 -2.28 -6.47 1.27
C SER A 43 -1.89 -6.66 -0.20
N GLU A 44 -1.13 -5.72 -0.75
CA GLU A 44 -0.68 -5.76 -2.15
C GLU A 44 0.73 -6.33 -2.34
N ASN A 45 1.47 -6.58 -1.25
CA ASN A 45 2.87 -6.99 -1.30
C ASN A 45 3.17 -8.19 -0.39
N LYS A 46 2.26 -9.12 -0.27
CA LYS A 46 2.40 -10.27 0.62
C LYS A 46 3.68 -11.06 0.36
N GLU A 47 3.95 -11.40 -0.90
CA GLU A 47 5.14 -12.16 -1.27
C GLU A 47 6.43 -11.40 -0.90
N PHE A 48 6.49 -10.11 -1.18
CA PHE A 48 7.64 -9.28 -0.82
C PHE A 48 7.88 -9.27 0.69
N ILE A 49 6.83 -9.11 1.49
CA ILE A 49 6.92 -9.06 2.95
C ILE A 49 7.34 -10.42 3.54
N THR A 50 6.81 -11.52 3.02
CA THR A 50 7.08 -12.85 3.55
C THR A 50 8.38 -13.46 3.04
N SER A 51 8.91 -12.97 1.92
CA SER A 51 10.16 -13.47 1.31
C SER A 51 11.42 -12.74 1.79
N ASN A 52 11.28 -11.62 2.48
CA ASN A 52 12.40 -10.83 2.99
C ASN A 52 12.38 -10.76 4.51
N THR A 53 13.50 -10.36 5.09
CA THR A 53 13.62 -10.17 6.54
C THR A 53 13.58 -8.69 6.86
N PHE A 54 12.69 -8.30 7.77
CA PHE A 54 12.53 -6.92 8.23
C PHE A 54 12.74 -6.86 9.74
N SER A 55 13.73 -6.10 10.21
CA SER A 55 13.97 -5.94 11.64
C SER A 55 12.87 -5.12 12.32
N SER A 56 12.15 -4.30 11.57
CA SER A 56 11.01 -3.52 12.06
C SER A 56 9.68 -4.28 12.09
N LEU A 57 9.67 -5.54 11.65
CA LEU A 57 8.49 -6.41 11.71
C LEU A 57 8.73 -7.56 12.69
N ASP A 58 7.73 -7.86 13.51
CA ASP A 58 7.77 -9.02 14.40
C ASP A 58 7.68 -10.31 13.58
N PRO A 59 8.66 -11.23 13.73
CA PRO A 59 8.70 -12.46 12.93
C PRO A 59 7.46 -13.36 13.12
N GLU A 60 6.94 -13.44 14.33
CA GLU A 60 5.74 -14.24 14.59
C GLU A 60 4.50 -13.66 13.92
N CYS A 61 4.41 -12.32 13.88
CA CYS A 61 3.32 -11.64 13.19
C CYS A 61 3.42 -11.81 11.68
N VAL A 62 4.62 -11.81 11.11
CA VAL A 62 4.84 -12.08 9.68
C VAL A 62 4.45 -13.52 9.33
N GLU A 63 4.83 -14.49 10.16
CA GLU A 63 4.45 -15.90 9.98
C GLU A 63 2.92 -16.06 10.02
N LYS A 64 2.27 -15.42 10.99
CA LYS A 64 0.82 -15.42 11.07
C LYS A 64 0.15 -14.76 9.86
N PHE A 65 0.71 -13.67 9.36
CA PHE A 65 0.24 -13.03 8.12
C PHE A 65 0.34 -13.97 6.93
N GLN A 66 1.42 -14.74 6.83
CA GLN A 66 1.58 -15.72 5.78
C GLN A 66 0.48 -16.78 5.79
N GLU A 67 0.08 -17.23 6.99
CA GLU A 67 -0.97 -18.23 7.18
C GLU A 67 -2.38 -17.66 7.02
N ASP A 68 -2.69 -16.59 7.75
CA ASP A 68 -4.04 -16.04 7.90
C ASP A 68 -4.40 -14.98 6.85
N ASN A 69 -3.42 -14.43 6.16
CA ASN A 69 -3.59 -13.34 5.19
C ASN A 69 -4.39 -12.15 5.76
N ASN A 70 -4.00 -11.71 6.95
CA ASN A 70 -4.61 -10.56 7.62
C ASN A 70 -3.63 -9.38 7.71
N PRO A 71 -3.60 -8.49 6.69
CA PRO A 71 -2.65 -7.38 6.68
C PRO A 71 -2.90 -6.34 7.76
N TYR A 72 -4.15 -6.17 8.19
CA TYR A 72 -4.49 -5.25 9.26
C TYR A 72 -3.88 -5.67 10.60
N GLU A 73 -3.93 -6.96 10.92
CA GLU A 73 -3.34 -7.47 12.16
C GLU A 73 -1.82 -7.30 12.16
N LEU A 74 -1.16 -7.59 11.03
CA LEU A 74 0.28 -7.34 10.89
C LEU A 74 0.60 -5.85 11.10
N ALA A 75 -0.17 -4.96 10.50
CA ALA A 75 0.02 -3.51 10.66
C ALA A 75 -0.18 -3.06 12.10
N GLN A 76 -1.16 -3.60 12.81
CA GLN A 76 -1.48 -3.21 14.19
C GLN A 76 -0.50 -3.78 15.22
N LYS A 77 -0.08 -5.01 15.06
CA LYS A 77 0.68 -5.75 16.07
C LYS A 77 2.14 -5.99 15.71
N GLY A 78 2.46 -6.02 14.43
CA GLY A 78 3.77 -6.46 13.95
C GLY A 78 4.76 -5.36 13.61
N VAL A 79 4.32 -4.09 13.50
CA VAL A 79 5.19 -2.99 13.11
C VAL A 79 5.81 -2.35 14.35
N ASN A 80 7.14 -2.48 14.49
CA ASN A 80 7.90 -1.93 15.61
C ASN A 80 8.46 -0.53 15.35
N GLY A 81 8.35 -0.02 14.13
CA GLY A 81 8.79 1.33 13.77
C GLY A 81 8.42 1.64 12.33
N LYS A 82 7.55 2.62 12.13
CA LYS A 82 7.06 2.97 10.79
C LYS A 82 8.17 3.55 9.90
N SER A 83 9.00 4.42 10.44
CA SER A 83 10.13 5.01 9.70
C SER A 83 11.17 3.96 9.32
N SER A 84 11.49 3.04 10.25
CA SER A 84 12.42 1.94 10.00
C SER A 84 11.88 0.99 8.94
N LEU A 85 10.60 0.67 9.01
CA LEU A 85 9.93 -0.16 8.01
C LEU A 85 10.03 0.45 6.61
N GLY A 86 9.77 1.75 6.48
CA GLY A 86 9.87 2.46 5.21
C GLY A 86 11.26 2.37 4.60
N ILE A 87 12.31 2.56 5.40
CA ILE A 87 13.70 2.43 4.96
C ILE A 87 14.01 0.99 4.54
N GLU A 88 13.58 0.00 5.31
CA GLU A 88 13.80 -1.41 5.00
C GLU A 88 13.09 -1.84 3.71
N ILE A 89 11.90 -1.33 3.44
CA ILE A 89 11.19 -1.56 2.17
C ILE A 89 12.04 -1.06 1.00
N LEU A 90 12.58 0.15 1.09
CA LEU A 90 13.42 0.71 0.05
C LEU A 90 14.70 -0.11 -0.15
N LEU A 91 15.37 -0.49 0.92
CA LEU A 91 16.62 -1.26 0.87
C LEU A 91 16.39 -2.65 0.27
N ASN A 92 15.33 -3.34 0.64
CA ASN A 92 15.01 -4.67 0.11
C ASN A 92 14.49 -4.62 -1.32
N GLY A 93 13.95 -3.50 -1.75
CA GLY A 93 13.47 -3.29 -3.12
C GLY A 93 14.56 -2.90 -4.11
N ASN A 94 15.75 -2.55 -3.61
CA ASN A 94 16.87 -2.09 -4.45
C ASN A 94 17.99 -3.11 -4.43
N THR A 95 18.00 -4.03 -5.39
CA THR A 95 19.00 -5.10 -5.50
C THR A 95 19.84 -4.94 -6.76
N GLU A 96 20.95 -5.68 -6.86
CA GLU A 96 21.78 -5.70 -8.06
C GLU A 96 21.02 -6.15 -9.31
N THR A 97 20.06 -7.08 -9.13
CA THR A 97 19.25 -7.60 -10.21
C THR A 97 18.06 -6.71 -10.55
N ASN A 98 17.63 -5.85 -9.62
CA ASN A 98 16.54 -4.91 -9.83
C ASN A 98 16.80 -3.61 -9.05
N PRO A 99 17.65 -2.72 -9.61
CA PRO A 99 18.08 -1.51 -8.90
C PRO A 99 17.02 -0.39 -8.85
N ASN A 100 15.85 -0.59 -9.45
CA ASN A 100 14.82 0.45 -9.57
C ASN A 100 13.70 0.31 -8.53
N PHE A 101 13.96 -0.30 -7.39
CA PHE A 101 12.96 -0.51 -6.33
C PHE A 101 11.71 -1.25 -6.84
N GLY A 102 11.92 -2.27 -7.69
CA GLY A 102 10.86 -2.91 -8.45
C GLY A 102 10.31 -4.22 -7.88
N HIS A 103 10.69 -4.59 -6.65
CA HIS A 103 10.25 -5.84 -6.04
C HIS A 103 8.92 -5.73 -5.29
N TRP A 104 8.33 -4.55 -5.25
CA TRP A 104 7.06 -4.32 -4.56
C TRP A 104 6.16 -3.38 -5.36
N ASN A 105 4.88 -3.45 -5.07
CA ASN A 105 3.86 -2.64 -5.73
C ASN A 105 3.48 -1.45 -4.86
N ILE A 106 3.38 -0.28 -5.46
CA ILE A 106 2.84 0.91 -4.80
C ILE A 106 1.35 0.63 -4.49
N PRO A 107 0.88 0.90 -3.26
CA PRO A 107 -0.54 0.76 -2.95
C PRO A 107 -1.42 1.48 -3.97
N THR A 108 -2.50 0.82 -4.37
CA THR A 108 -3.34 1.27 -5.50
C THR A 108 -3.82 2.70 -5.36
N TYR A 109 -4.24 3.12 -4.17
CA TYR A 109 -4.73 4.48 -3.97
C TYR A 109 -3.66 5.55 -4.22
N ILE A 110 -2.40 5.27 -3.89
CA ILE A 110 -1.27 6.17 -4.17
C ILE A 110 -0.98 6.20 -5.66
N LYS A 111 -0.93 5.03 -6.29
CA LYS A 111 -0.71 4.89 -7.73
C LYS A 111 -1.75 5.68 -8.53
N GLU A 112 -3.02 5.55 -8.19
CA GLU A 112 -4.08 6.26 -8.88
C GLU A 112 -3.97 7.78 -8.70
N GLY A 113 -3.60 8.25 -7.51
CA GLY A 113 -3.35 9.66 -7.25
C GLY A 113 -2.21 10.22 -8.10
N LEU A 114 -1.10 9.48 -8.18
CA LEU A 114 0.05 9.88 -8.99
C LEU A 114 -0.27 9.89 -10.49
N LEU A 115 -0.99 8.88 -10.98
CA LEU A 115 -1.42 8.81 -12.38
C LEU A 115 -2.36 9.96 -12.73
N TRP A 116 -3.26 10.33 -11.82
CA TRP A 116 -4.14 11.47 -12.04
C TRP A 116 -3.37 12.78 -12.15
N LEU A 117 -2.35 12.99 -11.28
CA LEU A 117 -1.48 14.19 -11.35
C LEU A 117 -0.72 14.28 -12.67
N ARG A 118 -0.42 13.16 -13.31
CA ARG A 118 0.28 13.10 -14.59
C ARG A 118 -0.61 13.37 -15.79
N LYS A 119 -1.92 13.37 -15.63
CA LYS A 119 -2.87 13.72 -16.70
C LYS A 119 -2.87 15.22 -16.93
N ASP A 120 -2.65 15.63 -18.11
CA ASP A 120 -2.81 17.02 -18.54
C ASP A 120 -3.74 17.14 -19.71
#